data_4cca8ab9b51b8996e933171f58185727
#
_entry.id   4cca8ab9b51b8996e933171f58185727
#
_cell.length_a   1.000
_cell.length_b   1.000
_cell.length_c   1.000
_cell.angle_alpha   90.00
_cell.angle_beta   90.00
_cell.angle_gamma   90.00
#
_symmetry.space_group_name_H-M   'P 1'
#
loop_
_entity.id
_entity.type
_entity.pdbx_description
1 polymer ?
#
loop_
_entity_poly.entity_id
_entity_poly.type
_entity_poly.pdbx_seq_one_letter_code
_entity_poly.pdbx_strand_id
1 'polypeptide(L)'
;MKLNLFLFLLVFSLQYSLYSQNLEYFDTENERFWGINKNSWGGLIGGGVLKFSSKISDKMYSTIGFEIANIKHPKENKYSSALGYGRTFVWGKKNYLFPLRAQYGRELIIVSKKDQQGIRINAQLAAGPTIGMLVPYYIKYSRNNRMEIENFDSSIHTFNNVIGSASFFEGLGEMKFKLGLNIKAAVNFEFGSGKSASAIEVGFLGDLFFQDIVIMPTARTYTFYPSAFITLFYGRKY
;
A
#
# COMPACT_ATOMS: atom_id res chain seq x y z
N MET A 1 -19.19 -15.57 -5.23
CA MET A 1 -20.19 -14.88 -6.07
C MET A 1 -20.13 -13.35 -5.96
N LYS A 2 -20.01 -12.76 -4.75
CA LYS A 2 -19.96 -11.28 -4.58
C LYS A 2 -18.71 -10.60 -5.16
N LEU A 3 -17.55 -11.26 -5.17
CA LEU A 3 -16.30 -10.71 -5.71
C LEU A 3 -16.32 -10.59 -7.24
N ASN A 4 -16.94 -11.56 -7.94
CA ASN A 4 -17.03 -11.55 -9.40
C ASN A 4 -17.99 -10.45 -9.90
N LEU A 5 -19.05 -10.16 -9.13
CA LEU A 5 -19.99 -9.08 -9.44
C LEU A 5 -19.33 -7.68 -9.28
N PHE A 6 -18.47 -7.52 -8.26
CA PHE A 6 -17.74 -6.26 -8.05
C PHE A 6 -16.71 -6.02 -9.15
N LEU A 7 -15.98 -7.07 -9.57
CA LEU A 7 -15.05 -6.99 -10.70
C LEU A 7 -15.76 -6.68 -12.02
N PHE A 8 -16.94 -7.27 -12.23
CA PHE A 8 -17.75 -7.03 -13.42
C PHE A 8 -18.29 -5.60 -13.48
N LEU A 9 -18.75 -5.04 -12.35
CA LEU A 9 -19.20 -3.65 -12.25
C LEU A 9 -18.04 -2.67 -12.45
N LEU A 10 -16.84 -2.98 -11.98
CA LEU A 10 -15.65 -2.16 -12.15
C LEU A 10 -15.21 -2.13 -13.62
N VAL A 11 -15.25 -3.27 -14.32
CA VAL A 11 -14.96 -3.36 -15.76
C VAL A 11 -16.03 -2.64 -16.58
N PHE A 12 -17.30 -2.73 -16.19
CA PHE A 12 -18.41 -2.09 -16.89
C PHE A 12 -18.40 -0.57 -16.73
N SER A 13 -18.01 -0.04 -15.57
CA SER A 13 -17.87 1.40 -15.36
C SER A 13 -16.71 2.00 -16.16
N LEU A 14 -15.67 1.23 -16.46
CA LEU A 14 -14.57 1.63 -17.33
C LEU A 14 -15.01 1.78 -18.80
N GLN A 15 -16.00 1.03 -19.26
CA GLN A 15 -16.47 1.10 -20.65
C GLN A 15 -17.27 2.37 -20.96
N TYR A 16 -17.99 2.94 -19.98
CA TYR A 16 -18.74 4.19 -20.21
C TYR A 16 -17.84 5.42 -20.35
N SER A 17 -16.61 5.38 -19.88
CA SER A 17 -15.65 6.48 -20.03
C SER A 17 -14.99 6.54 -21.41
N LEU A 18 -15.16 5.52 -22.26
CA LEU A 18 -14.49 5.42 -23.55
C LEU A 18 -15.29 6.06 -24.71
N TYR A 19 -16.54 6.49 -24.50
CA TYR A 19 -17.44 6.86 -25.59
C TYR A 19 -17.54 8.36 -25.90
N SER A 20 -16.80 9.24 -25.28
CA SER A 20 -16.87 10.66 -25.64
C SER A 20 -15.53 11.33 -25.49
N GLN A 21 -14.77 11.48 -26.59
CA GLN A 21 -13.78 12.58 -26.60
C GLN A 21 -13.25 12.90 -27.98
N ASN A 22 -13.50 14.15 -28.43
CA ASN A 22 -12.60 14.84 -29.34
C ASN A 22 -11.22 14.87 -28.67
N LEU A 23 -10.21 14.26 -29.29
CA LEU A 23 -8.84 14.17 -28.80
C LEU A 23 -8.12 15.53 -28.88
N GLU A 24 -8.44 16.47 -27.99
CA GLU A 24 -7.54 17.57 -27.72
C GLU A 24 -6.39 17.05 -26.87
N TYR A 25 -5.24 16.90 -27.51
CA TYR A 25 -3.99 16.55 -26.84
C TYR A 25 -3.48 17.76 -26.06
N PHE A 26 -3.71 17.76 -24.74
CA PHE A 26 -3.09 18.74 -23.85
C PHE A 26 -1.68 18.25 -23.48
N ASP A 27 -0.67 18.97 -23.97
CA ASP A 27 0.71 18.81 -23.52
C ASP A 27 0.83 19.53 -22.16
N THR A 28 0.63 18.77 -21.09
CA THR A 28 0.55 19.30 -19.73
C THR A 28 1.91 19.26 -19.04
N GLU A 29 2.27 20.36 -18.41
CA GLU A 29 3.55 20.50 -17.70
C GLU A 29 3.56 19.77 -16.35
N ASN A 30 2.42 19.77 -15.66
CA ASN A 30 2.29 19.22 -14.31
C ASN A 30 1.12 18.23 -14.22
N GLU A 31 1.34 17.18 -13.44
CA GLU A 31 0.36 16.14 -13.19
C GLU A 31 0.27 15.82 -11.70
N ARG A 32 -0.94 15.57 -11.20
CA ARG A 32 -1.18 15.16 -9.81
C ARG A 32 -2.08 13.94 -9.81
N PHE A 33 -1.60 12.86 -9.21
CA PHE A 33 -2.32 11.61 -9.07
C PHE A 33 -2.44 11.21 -7.61
N TRP A 34 -3.56 10.64 -7.26
CA TRP A 34 -3.77 9.91 -6.02
C TRP A 34 -4.29 8.52 -6.35
N GLY A 35 -3.95 7.55 -5.52
CA GLY A 35 -4.28 6.17 -5.82
C GLY A 35 -4.30 5.27 -4.61
N ILE A 36 -4.82 4.08 -4.82
CA ILE A 36 -4.79 2.98 -3.86
C ILE A 36 -3.83 1.92 -4.36
N ASN A 37 -2.99 1.45 -3.46
CA ASN A 37 -1.97 0.47 -3.72
C ASN A 37 -2.38 -0.88 -3.14
N LYS A 38 -2.14 -1.96 -3.90
CA LYS A 38 -2.11 -3.32 -3.40
C LYS A 38 -0.71 -3.88 -3.60
N ASN A 39 -0.09 -4.36 -2.53
CA ASN A 39 1.23 -4.96 -2.56
C ASN A 39 1.20 -6.42 -2.08
N SER A 40 2.26 -7.18 -2.39
CA SER A 40 2.35 -8.60 -2.05
C SER A 40 2.43 -8.90 -0.56
N TRP A 41 2.86 -7.94 0.26
CA TRP A 41 2.91 -8.04 1.73
C TRP A 41 1.68 -7.48 2.44
N GLY A 42 0.83 -6.76 1.72
CA GLY A 42 -0.35 -6.09 2.28
C GLY A 42 -1.60 -6.95 2.30
N GLY A 43 -2.69 -6.34 2.80
CA GLY A 43 -4.03 -6.89 2.67
C GLY A 43 -4.66 -6.62 1.29
N LEU A 44 -6.00 -6.65 1.22
CA LEU A 44 -6.74 -6.34 0.00
C LEU A 44 -6.48 -4.89 -0.47
N ILE A 45 -6.44 -3.95 0.47
CA ILE A 45 -5.97 -2.58 0.25
C ILE A 45 -4.63 -2.48 0.96
N GLY A 46 -3.54 -2.34 0.20
CA GLY A 46 -2.18 -2.26 0.73
C GLY A 46 -1.83 -0.90 1.28
N GLY A 47 -2.37 0.17 0.69
CA GLY A 47 -2.07 1.55 1.08
C GLY A 47 -2.62 2.61 0.17
N GLY A 48 -2.24 3.87 0.42
CA GLY A 48 -2.55 5.05 -0.37
C GLY A 48 -1.29 5.70 -0.94
N VAL A 49 -1.40 6.29 -2.12
CA VAL A 49 -0.30 6.93 -2.84
C VAL A 49 -0.73 8.30 -3.35
N LEU A 50 0.17 9.27 -3.21
CA LEU A 50 0.09 10.58 -3.86
C LEU A 50 1.32 10.73 -4.76
N LYS A 51 1.13 11.10 -6.02
CA LYS A 51 2.20 11.30 -7.01
C LYS A 51 2.04 12.66 -7.67
N PHE A 52 3.12 13.41 -7.71
CA PHE A 52 3.25 14.69 -8.39
C PHE A 52 4.32 14.55 -9.46
N SER A 53 4.00 14.90 -10.69
CA SER A 53 4.93 14.82 -11.82
C SER A 53 5.03 16.18 -12.50
N SER A 54 6.26 16.57 -12.83
CA SER A 54 6.57 17.81 -13.56
C SER A 54 7.39 17.46 -14.80
N LYS A 55 7.02 18.01 -15.94
CA LYS A 55 7.69 17.80 -17.22
C LYS A 55 9.09 18.39 -17.18
N ILE A 56 10.10 17.62 -17.59
CA ILE A 56 11.49 18.06 -17.77
C ILE A 56 11.81 18.17 -19.26
N SER A 57 11.34 17.22 -20.03
CA SER A 57 11.49 17.17 -21.50
C SER A 57 10.30 16.46 -22.10
N ASP A 58 10.22 16.43 -23.45
CA ASP A 58 9.11 15.79 -24.16
C ASP A 58 8.90 14.30 -23.83
N LYS A 59 9.95 13.64 -23.34
CA LYS A 59 9.90 12.21 -22.99
C LYS A 59 10.15 11.93 -21.52
N MET A 60 10.34 12.96 -20.67
CA MET A 60 10.76 12.73 -19.28
C MET A 60 10.05 13.65 -18.29
N TYR A 61 9.57 13.06 -17.20
CA TYR A 61 9.02 13.76 -16.03
C TYR A 61 9.90 13.52 -14.79
N SER A 62 9.96 14.53 -13.93
CA SER A 62 10.39 14.39 -12.53
C SER A 62 9.18 14.04 -11.68
N THR A 63 9.33 13.08 -10.80
CA THR A 63 8.22 12.64 -9.94
C THR A 63 8.59 12.76 -8.46
N ILE A 64 7.63 13.23 -7.66
CA ILE A 64 7.67 13.18 -6.21
C ILE A 64 6.46 12.36 -5.76
N GLY A 65 6.70 11.32 -4.96
CA GLY A 65 5.67 10.44 -4.45
C GLY A 65 5.66 10.39 -2.94
N PHE A 66 4.46 10.24 -2.36
CA PHE A 66 4.26 9.91 -0.96
C PHE A 66 3.36 8.70 -0.89
N GLU A 67 3.78 7.70 -0.14
CA GLU A 67 3.03 6.46 -0.02
C GLU A 67 2.97 6.00 1.44
N ILE A 68 1.79 5.60 1.88
CA ILE A 68 1.61 4.83 3.10
C ILE A 68 1.14 3.43 2.72
N ALA A 69 1.74 2.41 3.29
CA ALA A 69 1.35 1.04 3.04
C ALA A 69 1.21 0.25 4.35
N ASN A 70 0.61 -0.93 4.27
CA ASN A 70 0.54 -1.89 5.35
C ASN A 70 1.35 -3.12 4.94
N ILE A 71 2.34 -3.48 5.74
CA ILE A 71 3.14 -4.70 5.57
C ILE A 71 2.76 -5.70 6.67
N LYS A 72 2.46 -6.93 6.24
CA LYS A 72 2.14 -8.07 7.12
C LYS A 72 3.24 -9.11 7.01
N HIS A 73 3.46 -9.84 8.09
CA HIS A 73 4.37 -10.97 8.03
C HIS A 73 3.70 -12.15 7.29
N PRO A 74 4.41 -12.95 6.43
CA PRO A 74 3.82 -14.06 5.69
C PRO A 74 3.18 -15.14 6.57
N LYS A 75 3.63 -15.28 7.83
CA LYS A 75 3.09 -16.22 8.81
C LYS A 75 1.90 -15.68 9.61
N GLU A 76 1.38 -14.49 9.29
CA GLU A 76 0.18 -13.96 9.94
C GLU A 76 -1.06 -14.75 9.54
N ASN A 77 -1.52 -15.61 10.43
CA ASN A 77 -2.80 -16.32 10.30
C ASN A 77 -3.82 -15.74 11.27
N LYS A 78 -5.04 -15.54 10.78
CA LYS A 78 -6.16 -15.08 11.60
C LYS A 78 -6.84 -16.29 12.24
N TYR A 79 -7.08 -16.19 13.54
CA TYR A 79 -7.79 -17.19 14.34
C TYR A 79 -9.05 -16.58 14.95
N SER A 80 -10.07 -17.39 15.11
CA SER A 80 -11.23 -17.06 15.94
C SER A 80 -10.94 -17.38 17.39
N SER A 81 -11.60 -16.69 18.30
CA SER A 81 -11.47 -16.97 19.74
C SER A 81 -11.96 -18.38 20.07
N ALA A 82 -11.20 -19.10 20.89
CA ALA A 82 -11.62 -20.39 21.42
C ALA A 82 -12.82 -20.27 22.38
N LEU A 83 -13.08 -19.05 22.90
CA LEU A 83 -14.22 -18.77 23.79
C LEU A 83 -15.54 -18.56 23.02
N GLY A 84 -15.52 -18.69 21.68
CA GLY A 84 -16.72 -18.61 20.84
C GLY A 84 -17.26 -17.18 20.60
N TYR A 85 -16.64 -16.16 21.14
CA TYR A 85 -17.01 -14.74 20.95
C TYR A 85 -15.78 -13.85 20.81
N GLY A 86 -15.98 -12.64 20.28
CA GLY A 86 -14.91 -11.68 20.06
C GLY A 86 -14.48 -11.56 18.60
N ARG A 87 -13.49 -10.71 18.36
CA ARG A 87 -12.93 -10.48 17.02
C ARG A 87 -11.84 -11.51 16.72
N THR A 88 -11.62 -11.78 15.45
CA THR A 88 -10.45 -12.56 15.02
C THR A 88 -9.15 -11.87 15.45
N PHE A 89 -8.13 -12.66 15.78
CA PHE A 89 -6.82 -12.18 16.17
C PHE A 89 -5.72 -12.92 15.41
N VAL A 90 -4.50 -12.36 15.46
CA VAL A 90 -3.30 -12.99 14.88
C VAL A 90 -2.42 -13.45 16.02
N TRP A 91 -2.28 -14.78 16.16
CA TRP A 91 -1.41 -15.36 17.18
C TRP A 91 0.06 -15.08 16.87
N GLY A 92 0.82 -14.66 17.88
CA GLY A 92 2.23 -14.37 17.74
C GLY A 92 2.57 -13.00 17.15
N LYS A 93 1.58 -12.17 16.82
CA LYS A 93 1.80 -10.82 16.31
C LYS A 93 2.13 -9.85 17.45
N LYS A 94 3.26 -9.14 17.33
CA LYS A 94 3.69 -8.13 18.32
C LYS A 94 3.42 -6.72 17.82
N ASN A 95 3.62 -6.45 16.52
CA ASN A 95 3.45 -5.12 15.96
C ASN A 95 2.78 -5.16 14.58
N TYR A 96 2.11 -4.07 14.23
CA TYR A 96 1.83 -3.69 12.86
C TYR A 96 3.02 -2.93 12.28
N LEU A 97 3.22 -3.01 10.97
CA LEU A 97 4.20 -2.20 10.25
C LEU A 97 3.50 -1.38 9.16
N PHE A 98 3.64 -0.05 9.26
CA PHE A 98 3.19 0.89 8.24
C PHE A 98 4.37 1.72 7.75
N PRO A 99 4.98 1.40 6.60
CA PRO A 99 5.96 2.27 5.98
C PRO A 99 5.31 3.52 5.41
N LEU A 100 5.84 4.68 5.79
CA LEU A 100 5.65 5.96 5.13
C LEU A 100 6.85 6.18 4.22
N ARG A 101 6.62 6.30 2.93
CA ARG A 101 7.65 6.47 1.90
C ARG A 101 7.54 7.85 1.30
N ALA A 102 8.67 8.56 1.22
CA ALA A 102 8.84 9.68 0.33
C ALA A 102 9.75 9.24 -0.82
N GLN A 103 9.37 9.54 -2.05
CA GLN A 103 10.04 9.03 -3.24
C GLN A 103 10.34 10.18 -4.19
N TYR A 104 11.54 10.22 -4.71
CA TYR A 104 11.92 11.08 -5.82
C TYR A 104 12.39 10.22 -6.97
N GLY A 105 11.93 10.52 -8.19
CA GLY A 105 12.25 9.68 -9.32
C GLY A 105 12.12 10.37 -10.68
N ARG A 106 12.32 9.54 -11.68
CA ARG A 106 12.16 9.88 -13.10
C ARG A 106 11.17 8.94 -13.75
N GLU A 107 10.35 9.50 -14.62
CA GLU A 107 9.39 8.78 -15.41
C GLU A 107 9.68 9.06 -16.89
N LEU A 108 9.98 7.99 -17.64
CA LEU A 108 10.28 8.04 -19.06
C LEU A 108 9.06 7.59 -19.86
N ILE A 109 8.60 8.39 -20.81
CA ILE A 109 7.54 8.04 -21.75
C ILE A 109 8.12 7.05 -22.78
N ILE A 110 7.61 5.82 -22.77
CA ILE A 110 7.96 4.78 -23.74
C ILE A 110 7.02 4.88 -24.96
N VAL A 111 5.71 5.04 -24.69
CA VAL A 111 4.68 5.17 -25.71
C VAL A 111 3.87 6.43 -25.42
N SER A 112 3.79 7.32 -26.40
CA SER A 112 3.02 8.55 -26.28
C SER A 112 1.57 8.33 -26.72
N LYS A 113 0.64 9.15 -26.20
CA LYS A 113 -0.78 9.09 -26.60
C LYS A 113 -1.01 9.38 -28.10
N LYS A 114 -0.08 10.08 -28.74
CA LYS A 114 -0.12 10.35 -30.18
C LYS A 114 0.06 9.08 -30.99
N ASP A 115 0.86 8.14 -30.46
CA ASP A 115 1.23 6.91 -31.17
C ASP A 115 0.18 5.81 -31.01
N GLN A 116 -0.58 5.84 -29.90
CA GLN A 116 -1.55 4.78 -29.57
C GLN A 116 -2.84 5.35 -28.94
N GLN A 117 -3.72 5.88 -29.75
CA GLN A 117 -5.14 6.20 -29.48
C GLN A 117 -5.50 6.44 -27.99
N GLY A 118 -4.78 7.35 -27.30
CA GLY A 118 -5.12 7.78 -25.96
C GLY A 118 -4.49 6.99 -24.79
N ILE A 119 -3.60 6.03 -25.06
CA ILE A 119 -2.83 5.32 -24.02
C ILE A 119 -1.41 5.89 -23.99
N ARG A 120 -0.92 6.22 -22.77
CA ARG A 120 0.49 6.55 -22.51
C ARG A 120 1.10 5.46 -21.63
N ILE A 121 2.28 4.98 -22.02
CA ILE A 121 3.03 4.00 -21.26
C ILE A 121 4.34 4.64 -20.80
N ASN A 122 4.57 4.65 -19.52
CA ASN A 122 5.76 5.23 -18.92
C ASN A 122 6.50 4.20 -18.07
N ALA A 123 7.84 4.24 -18.10
CA ALA A 123 8.67 3.54 -17.11
C ALA A 123 9.10 4.50 -16.02
N GLN A 124 9.04 4.09 -14.77
CA GLN A 124 9.40 4.88 -13.60
C GLN A 124 10.50 4.20 -12.78
N LEU A 125 11.50 4.99 -12.39
CA LEU A 125 12.45 4.65 -11.34
C LEU A 125 12.40 5.73 -10.27
N ALA A 126 12.26 5.33 -9.00
CA ALA A 126 12.22 6.26 -7.88
C ALA A 126 12.90 5.64 -6.65
N ALA A 127 13.44 6.49 -5.80
CA ALA A 127 14.02 6.09 -4.53
C ALA A 127 13.82 7.19 -3.49
N GLY A 128 13.98 6.85 -2.22
CA GLY A 128 13.91 7.84 -1.15
C GLY A 128 13.89 7.25 0.25
N PRO A 129 13.68 8.09 1.27
CA PRO A 129 13.59 7.66 2.64
C PRO A 129 12.27 6.92 2.93
N THR A 130 12.34 5.99 3.88
CA THR A 130 11.18 5.30 4.45
C THR A 130 11.21 5.44 5.97
N ILE A 131 10.06 5.73 6.55
CA ILE A 131 9.82 5.71 8.00
C ILE A 131 8.84 4.57 8.29
N GLY A 132 9.34 3.48 8.88
CA GLY A 132 8.50 2.37 9.34
C GLY A 132 7.85 2.70 10.68
N MET A 133 6.54 2.86 10.69
CA MET A 133 5.76 3.01 11.93
C MET A 133 5.41 1.63 12.46
N LEU A 134 6.00 1.25 13.59
CA LEU A 134 5.69 0.03 14.33
C LEU A 134 4.67 0.35 15.41
N VAL A 135 3.42 -0.07 15.20
CA VAL A 135 2.33 0.11 16.16
C VAL A 135 2.13 -1.20 16.91
N PRO A 136 2.26 -1.21 18.24
CA PRO A 136 2.06 -2.41 19.05
C PRO A 136 0.69 -3.05 18.82
N TYR A 137 0.67 -4.38 18.78
CA TYR A 137 -0.54 -5.17 18.59
C TYR A 137 -1.13 -5.58 19.92
N TYR A 138 -2.30 -5.05 20.26
CA TYR A 138 -3.02 -5.35 21.49
C TYR A 138 -4.07 -6.43 21.29
N ILE A 139 -4.21 -7.30 22.27
CA ILE A 139 -5.21 -8.36 22.35
C ILE A 139 -6.12 -8.13 23.56
N LYS A 140 -7.32 -8.67 23.46
CA LYS A 140 -8.24 -8.85 24.60
C LYS A 140 -8.00 -10.23 25.15
N TYR A 141 -7.60 -10.31 26.40
CA TYR A 141 -7.20 -11.53 27.09
C TYR A 141 -8.05 -11.76 28.33
N SER A 142 -8.47 -13.00 28.57
CA SER A 142 -9.21 -13.39 29.77
C SER A 142 -8.24 -13.88 30.83
N ARG A 143 -8.11 -13.13 31.91
CA ARG A 143 -7.34 -13.51 33.09
C ARG A 143 -8.24 -13.54 34.33
N ASN A 144 -8.33 -14.70 35.00
CA ASN A 144 -9.15 -14.85 36.20
C ASN A 144 -10.61 -14.34 36.02
N ASN A 145 -11.23 -14.66 34.88
CA ASN A 145 -12.58 -14.24 34.51
C ASN A 145 -12.74 -12.71 34.31
N ARG A 146 -11.63 -11.97 34.18
CA ARG A 146 -11.60 -10.55 33.83
C ARG A 146 -11.01 -10.37 32.44
N MET A 147 -11.59 -9.44 31.68
CA MET A 147 -11.07 -9.08 30.37
C MET A 147 -10.05 -7.95 30.55
N GLU A 148 -8.84 -8.19 30.09
CA GLU A 148 -7.72 -7.23 30.07
C GLU A 148 -7.31 -6.95 28.64
N ILE A 149 -6.83 -5.72 28.37
CA ILE A 149 -6.28 -5.33 27.07
C ILE A 149 -4.77 -5.21 27.26
N GLU A 150 -4.03 -6.10 26.62
CA GLU A 150 -2.58 -6.19 26.79
C GLU A 150 -1.87 -6.29 25.45
N ASN A 151 -0.62 -5.80 25.39
CA ASN A 151 0.27 -6.08 24.26
C ASN A 151 0.57 -7.57 24.23
N PHE A 152 0.53 -8.17 23.03
CA PHE A 152 0.78 -9.61 22.91
C PHE A 152 2.21 -9.99 23.34
N ASP A 153 2.31 -10.93 24.27
CA ASP A 153 3.54 -11.58 24.70
C ASP A 153 3.36 -13.10 24.74
N SER A 154 4.17 -13.81 23.96
CA SER A 154 4.10 -15.27 23.85
C SER A 154 4.53 -16.01 25.13
N SER A 155 5.22 -15.35 26.05
CA SER A 155 5.65 -15.93 27.34
C SER A 155 4.54 -15.94 28.39
N ILE A 156 3.56 -15.05 28.26
CA ILE A 156 2.49 -14.82 29.25
C ILE A 156 1.14 -15.31 28.75
N HIS A 157 0.87 -15.12 27.45
CA HIS A 157 -0.45 -15.38 26.88
C HIS A 157 -0.59 -16.83 26.36
N THR A 158 -1.70 -17.45 26.70
CA THR A 158 -2.10 -18.77 26.16
C THR A 158 -3.19 -18.57 25.11
N PHE A 159 -3.14 -19.38 24.05
CA PHE A 159 -4.05 -19.26 22.91
C PHE A 159 -5.53 -19.32 23.32
N ASN A 160 -5.88 -20.23 24.23
CA ASN A 160 -7.26 -20.48 24.64
C ASN A 160 -7.92 -19.34 25.39
N ASN A 161 -7.11 -18.45 25.98
CA ASN A 161 -7.60 -17.33 26.78
C ASN A 161 -7.67 -16.02 25.99
N VAL A 162 -7.29 -16.04 24.69
CA VAL A 162 -7.43 -14.86 23.82
C VAL A 162 -8.86 -14.72 23.36
N ILE A 163 -9.50 -13.61 23.73
CA ILE A 163 -10.86 -13.25 23.30
C ILE A 163 -10.84 -12.69 21.88
N GLY A 164 -9.79 -11.97 21.49
CA GLY A 164 -9.66 -11.40 20.16
C GLY A 164 -8.68 -10.25 20.08
N SER A 165 -8.59 -9.62 18.91
CA SER A 165 -7.82 -8.40 18.74
C SER A 165 -8.49 -7.22 19.44
N ALA A 166 -7.70 -6.37 20.10
CA ALA A 166 -8.13 -5.07 20.59
C ALA A 166 -8.23 -4.03 19.45
N SER A 167 -8.54 -2.79 19.78
CA SER A 167 -8.55 -1.71 18.80
C SER A 167 -7.13 -1.38 18.34
N PHE A 168 -6.98 -1.04 17.07
CA PHE A 168 -5.71 -0.53 16.53
C PHE A 168 -5.23 0.74 17.27
N PHE A 169 -6.16 1.56 17.73
CA PHE A 169 -5.86 2.83 18.41
C PHE A 169 -5.19 2.65 19.77
N GLU A 170 -5.33 1.49 20.42
CA GLU A 170 -4.67 1.20 21.71
C GLU A 170 -3.15 1.28 21.63
N GLY A 171 -2.58 0.87 20.48
CA GLY A 171 -1.13 0.86 20.30
C GLY A 171 -0.53 2.17 19.79
N LEU A 172 -1.34 3.18 19.41
CA LEU A 172 -0.80 4.39 18.79
C LEU A 172 0.10 5.21 19.70
N GLY A 173 -0.20 5.24 21.02
CA GLY A 173 0.61 5.97 22.02
C GLY A 173 2.01 5.39 22.25
N GLU A 174 2.21 4.12 21.89
CA GLU A 174 3.49 3.40 22.06
C GLU A 174 4.18 3.10 20.73
N MET A 175 3.78 3.79 19.67
CA MET A 175 4.33 3.62 18.34
C MET A 175 5.83 3.92 18.31
N LYS A 176 6.58 3.08 17.60
CA LYS A 176 8.02 3.23 17.39
C LYS A 176 8.30 3.49 15.92
N PHE A 177 9.28 4.36 15.66
CA PHE A 177 9.72 4.68 14.31
C PHE A 177 11.02 3.96 13.96
N LYS A 178 11.12 3.46 12.75
CA LYS A 178 12.29 2.80 12.19
C LYS A 178 12.64 3.45 10.87
N LEU A 179 13.86 3.93 10.74
CA LEU A 179 14.34 4.58 9.52
C LEU A 179 14.83 3.54 8.51
N GLY A 180 14.65 3.86 7.24
CA GLY A 180 15.06 3.05 6.12
C GLY A 180 15.08 3.82 4.81
N LEU A 181 15.31 3.10 3.73
CA LEU A 181 15.29 3.59 2.37
C LEU A 181 14.33 2.75 1.55
N ASN A 182 13.82 3.30 0.46
CA ASN A 182 13.04 2.55 -0.52
C ASN A 182 13.55 2.79 -1.92
N ILE A 183 13.34 1.80 -2.77
CA ILE A 183 13.56 1.87 -4.22
C ILE A 183 12.35 1.27 -4.93
N LYS A 184 11.93 1.91 -6.02
CA LYS A 184 10.76 1.55 -6.82
C LYS A 184 11.11 1.52 -8.29
N ALA A 185 10.69 0.46 -8.98
CA ALA A 185 10.72 0.34 -10.43
C ALA A 185 9.33 -0.07 -10.92
N ALA A 186 8.73 0.69 -11.84
CA ALA A 186 7.35 0.50 -12.26
C ALA A 186 7.13 0.84 -13.73
N VAL A 187 6.04 0.28 -14.27
CA VAL A 187 5.45 0.67 -15.55
C VAL A 187 4.06 1.22 -15.26
N ASN A 188 3.77 2.38 -15.81
CA ASN A 188 2.51 3.09 -15.64
C ASN A 188 1.77 3.13 -16.97
N PHE A 189 0.53 2.64 -16.98
CA PHE A 189 -0.39 2.67 -18.11
C PHE A 189 -1.43 3.74 -17.82
N GLU A 190 -1.37 4.85 -18.54
CA GLU A 190 -2.26 5.97 -18.35
C GLU A 190 -3.32 6.02 -19.46
N PHE A 191 -4.57 6.16 -19.05
CA PHE A 191 -5.75 6.20 -19.90
C PHE A 191 -6.45 7.56 -19.78
N GLY A 192 -7.17 7.93 -20.81
CA GLY A 192 -7.97 9.15 -20.87
C GLY A 192 -7.30 10.27 -21.65
N SER A 193 -8.13 11.11 -22.21
CA SER A 193 -7.77 12.32 -22.94
C SER A 193 -8.27 13.54 -22.18
N GLY A 194 -7.52 14.64 -22.21
CA GLY A 194 -7.88 15.87 -21.52
C GLY A 194 -7.28 16.01 -20.10
N LYS A 195 -7.95 16.81 -19.26
CA LYS A 195 -7.42 17.21 -17.94
C LYS A 195 -7.52 16.12 -16.87
N SER A 196 -8.42 15.16 -17.01
CA SER A 196 -8.55 14.04 -16.08
C SER A 196 -7.93 12.79 -16.67
N ALA A 197 -7.21 12.02 -15.87
CA ALA A 197 -6.59 10.78 -16.27
C ALA A 197 -6.74 9.71 -15.20
N SER A 198 -6.90 8.48 -15.63
CA SER A 198 -6.78 7.28 -14.80
C SER A 198 -5.53 6.52 -15.20
N ALA A 199 -4.85 5.89 -14.25
CA ALA A 199 -3.69 5.10 -14.58
C ALA A 199 -3.60 3.83 -13.73
N ILE A 200 -2.97 2.81 -14.30
CA ILE A 200 -2.62 1.58 -13.60
C ILE A 200 -1.10 1.50 -13.59
N GLU A 201 -0.52 1.46 -12.42
CA GLU A 201 0.92 1.30 -12.22
C GLU A 201 1.21 -0.09 -11.65
N VAL A 202 2.12 -0.82 -12.28
CA VAL A 202 2.57 -2.13 -11.81
C VAL A 202 4.08 -2.13 -11.69
N GLY A 203 4.62 -2.79 -10.67
CA GLY A 203 6.05 -2.78 -10.47
C GLY A 203 6.53 -3.52 -9.24
N PHE A 204 7.80 -3.26 -8.93
CA PHE A 204 8.50 -3.76 -7.77
C PHE A 204 8.94 -2.60 -6.89
N LEU A 205 8.88 -2.82 -5.60
CA LEU A 205 9.30 -1.89 -4.57
C LEU A 205 10.06 -2.67 -3.49
N GLY A 206 11.15 -2.13 -3.00
CA GLY A 206 11.91 -2.68 -1.88
C GLY A 206 12.07 -1.64 -0.79
N ASP A 207 11.74 -1.99 0.46
CA ASP A 207 12.07 -1.22 1.65
C ASP A 207 13.24 -1.86 2.37
N LEU A 208 14.28 -1.10 2.65
CA LEU A 208 15.43 -1.52 3.45
C LEU A 208 15.47 -0.69 4.74
N PHE A 209 15.22 -1.32 5.88
CA PHE A 209 15.33 -0.69 7.19
C PHE A 209 16.73 -0.87 7.79
N PHE A 210 17.21 0.15 8.51
CA PHE A 210 18.53 0.11 9.15
C PHE A 210 18.55 -0.71 10.44
N GLN A 211 17.39 -1.15 10.91
CA GLN A 211 17.21 -1.94 12.12
C GLN A 211 16.19 -3.05 11.87
N ASP A 212 16.27 -4.11 12.64
CA ASP A 212 15.33 -5.21 12.58
C ASP A 212 13.89 -4.76 12.86
N ILE A 213 12.98 -5.26 12.03
CA ILE A 213 11.55 -5.03 12.12
C ILE A 213 10.90 -6.27 12.70
N VAL A 214 10.50 -6.20 13.96
CA VAL A 214 9.85 -7.31 14.67
C VAL A 214 8.33 -7.18 14.52
N ILE A 215 7.75 -7.87 13.52
CA ILE A 215 6.28 -8.02 13.38
C ILE A 215 5.81 -9.19 14.24
N MET A 216 6.50 -10.32 14.16
CA MET A 216 6.23 -11.55 14.91
C MET A 216 7.52 -12.06 15.57
N PRO A 217 7.68 -11.99 16.91
CA PRO A 217 8.90 -12.42 17.60
C PRO A 217 9.26 -13.89 17.41
N THR A 218 8.26 -14.74 17.25
CA THR A 218 8.43 -16.19 17.05
C THR A 218 8.76 -16.58 15.61
N ALA A 219 8.84 -15.60 14.70
CA ALA A 219 9.15 -15.78 13.29
C ALA A 219 10.45 -15.05 12.91
N ARG A 220 10.94 -15.31 11.70
CA ARG A 220 12.13 -14.62 11.19
C ARG A 220 11.86 -13.13 11.08
N THR A 221 12.75 -12.31 11.61
CA THR A 221 12.76 -10.86 11.40
C THR A 221 13.42 -10.52 10.07
N TYR A 222 12.94 -9.46 9.46
CA TYR A 222 13.47 -8.97 8.18
C TYR A 222 13.85 -7.50 8.32
N THR A 223 14.92 -7.11 7.65
CA THR A 223 15.30 -5.70 7.42
C THR A 223 14.92 -5.26 6.01
N PHE A 224 14.79 -6.20 5.07
CA PHE A 224 14.45 -5.93 3.68
C PHE A 224 13.10 -6.56 3.31
N TYR A 225 12.22 -5.75 2.71
CA TYR A 225 10.87 -6.10 2.29
C TYR A 225 10.67 -5.84 0.79
N PRO A 226 11.07 -6.79 -0.08
CA PRO A 226 10.77 -6.71 -1.51
C PRO A 226 9.30 -6.99 -1.74
N SER A 227 8.61 -6.17 -2.53
CA SER A 227 7.20 -6.33 -2.85
C SER A 227 6.92 -6.08 -4.32
N ALA A 228 6.07 -6.90 -4.91
CA ALA A 228 5.37 -6.57 -6.14
C ALA A 228 4.11 -5.78 -5.79
N PHE A 229 3.73 -4.82 -6.62
CA PHE A 229 2.56 -4.00 -6.35
C PHE A 229 1.78 -3.66 -7.63
N ILE A 230 0.52 -3.32 -7.42
CA ILE A 230 -0.36 -2.67 -8.39
C ILE A 230 -1.03 -1.48 -7.73
N THR A 231 -1.01 -0.32 -8.41
CA THR A 231 -1.65 0.91 -7.94
C THR A 231 -2.66 1.37 -8.99
N LEU A 232 -3.86 1.70 -8.54
CA LEU A 232 -4.87 2.35 -9.34
C LEU A 232 -4.84 3.84 -9.02
N PHE A 233 -4.56 4.65 -10.02
CA PHE A 233 -4.49 6.10 -9.93
C PHE A 233 -5.67 6.79 -10.59
N TYR A 234 -6.06 7.89 -9.97
CA TYR A 234 -6.89 8.92 -10.57
C TYR A 234 -6.20 10.27 -10.39
N GLY A 235 -6.22 11.12 -11.42
CA GLY A 235 -5.49 12.38 -11.34
C GLY A 235 -5.97 13.43 -12.31
N ARG A 236 -5.31 14.59 -12.20
CA ARG A 236 -5.51 15.76 -13.07
C ARG A 236 -4.20 16.26 -13.61
N LYS A 237 -4.30 16.86 -14.79
CA LYS A 237 -3.20 17.48 -15.53
C LYS A 237 -3.45 19.00 -15.64
N TYR A 238 -2.38 19.76 -15.54
CA TYR A 238 -2.41 21.22 -15.53
C TYR A 238 -1.44 21.79 -16.54
#